data_26fce0a55db43265a502b4d84403552a
#
_entry.id   26fce0a55db43265a502b4d84403552a
#
_cell.length_a   1.000
_cell.length_b   1.000
_cell.length_c   1.000
_cell.angle_alpha   90.00
_cell.angle_beta   90.00
_cell.angle_gamma   90.00
#
_symmetry.space_group_name_H-M   'P 1'
#
loop_
_entity.id
_entity.type
_entity.pdbx_description
1 polymer ?
#
loop_
_entity_poly.entity_id
_entity_poly.type
_entity_poly.pdbx_seq_one_letter_code
_entity_poly.pdbx_strand_id
1 'polypeptide(L)'
;MIQSMSMAWGFRVPVYPKISGTKTAKAVLNNLARNPYAAGLCIDGEDGGTGAAYNVSMDKMGHPIASNLRECYLDLVKQGKQNELPLIAAGGIGKKGNLAANAAALIMLGASAVAIGKYIMQTAADCFGDEYNRCNLCNTGKCPRGITTQDPKLYRRLDSDKVAERVVEVFKSADVELRKIFAPMGRSTEIPIGMSDGLSIDDKAIAERLGISYAC
;
A
#
# COMPACT_ATOMS: atom_id res chain seq x y z
N MET A 1 6.19 17.69 14.97
CA MET A 1 6.02 16.22 15.12
C MET A 1 7.07 15.42 14.37
N ILE A 2 7.18 15.47 13.02
CA ILE A 2 8.20 14.69 12.28
C ILE A 2 9.61 14.99 12.77
N GLN A 3 9.99 16.25 12.82
CA GLN A 3 11.29 16.68 13.36
C GLN A 3 11.52 16.15 14.78
N SER A 4 10.54 16.27 15.68
CA SER A 4 10.67 15.78 17.06
C SER A 4 10.87 14.26 17.12
N MET A 5 10.19 13.50 16.25
CA MET A 5 10.40 12.05 16.14
C MET A 5 11.79 11.73 15.61
N SER A 6 12.23 12.42 14.56
CA SER A 6 13.59 12.22 14.00
C SER A 6 14.67 12.55 15.02
N MET A 7 14.52 13.63 15.77
CA MET A 7 15.43 14.02 16.85
C MET A 7 15.49 12.98 17.97
N ALA A 8 14.36 12.43 18.40
CA ALA A 8 14.30 11.43 19.46
C ALA A 8 15.11 10.18 19.14
N TRP A 9 15.27 9.86 17.85
CA TRP A 9 16.06 8.72 17.37
C TRP A 9 17.42 9.13 16.78
N GLY A 10 17.87 10.37 17.05
CA GLY A 10 19.15 10.89 16.57
C GLY A 10 19.27 10.87 15.04
N PHE A 11 18.17 11.09 14.32
CA PHE A 11 18.05 11.06 12.84
C PHE A 11 18.48 9.73 12.18
N ARG A 12 18.56 8.65 12.94
CA ARG A 12 18.97 7.33 12.43
C ARG A 12 17.81 6.50 11.88
N VAL A 13 16.57 6.87 12.21
CA VAL A 13 15.36 6.17 11.79
C VAL A 13 14.55 7.07 10.86
N PRO A 14 14.27 6.62 9.61
CA PRO A 14 13.45 7.39 8.68
C PRO A 14 11.99 7.47 9.17
N VAL A 15 11.38 8.64 9.02
CA VAL A 15 9.97 8.86 9.42
C VAL A 15 9.11 9.00 8.19
N TYR A 16 8.15 8.08 8.05
CA TYR A 16 7.15 8.06 6.98
C TYR A 16 5.77 8.32 7.58
N PRO A 17 5.24 9.55 7.50
CA PRO A 17 3.85 9.79 7.86
C PRO A 17 2.91 8.93 7.03
N LYS A 18 1.84 8.40 7.65
CA LYS A 18 0.78 7.69 6.95
C LYS A 18 -0.51 8.49 7.05
N ILE A 19 -1.14 8.72 5.91
CA ILE A 19 -2.40 9.46 5.80
C ILE A 19 -3.43 8.68 5.01
N SER A 20 -4.70 8.93 5.24
CA SER A 20 -5.77 8.45 4.37
C SER A 20 -5.72 9.17 3.03
N GLY A 21 -6.05 8.45 1.95
CA GLY A 21 -6.24 9.01 0.63
C GLY A 21 -7.44 9.94 0.57
N THR A 22 -7.21 11.25 0.74
CA THR A 22 -8.24 12.29 0.73
C THR A 22 -7.81 13.47 -0.14
N LYS A 23 -8.74 14.40 -0.40
CA LYS A 23 -8.44 15.67 -1.12
C LYS A 23 -7.31 16.47 -0.46
N THR A 24 -7.09 16.31 0.84
CA THR A 24 -6.04 17.00 1.59
C THR A 24 -4.66 16.35 1.46
N ALA A 25 -4.56 15.16 0.87
CA ALA A 25 -3.29 14.44 0.71
C ALA A 25 -2.23 15.29 -0.02
N LYS A 26 -2.61 16.04 -1.05
CA LYS A 26 -1.71 16.95 -1.76
C LYS A 26 -1.17 18.09 -0.87
N ALA A 27 -2.01 18.66 -0.01
CA ALA A 27 -1.56 19.71 0.92
C ALA A 27 -0.54 19.16 1.93
N VAL A 28 -0.76 17.97 2.44
CA VAL A 28 0.19 17.26 3.30
C VAL A 28 1.47 16.95 2.53
N LEU A 29 1.37 16.43 1.31
CA LEU A 29 2.51 16.13 0.44
C LEU A 29 3.38 17.37 0.20
N ASN A 30 2.78 18.51 -0.12
CA ASN A 30 3.49 19.77 -0.37
C ASN A 30 4.25 20.27 0.86
N ASN A 31 3.69 20.06 2.05
CA ASN A 31 4.38 20.37 3.30
C ASN A 31 5.55 19.40 3.56
N LEU A 32 5.37 18.11 3.28
CA LEU A 32 6.40 17.10 3.45
C LEU A 32 7.55 17.28 2.45
N ALA A 33 7.25 17.64 1.20
CA ALA A 33 8.26 17.91 0.17
C ALA A 33 9.20 19.08 0.52
N ARG A 34 8.83 19.92 1.49
CA ARG A 34 9.64 21.01 2.02
C ARG A 34 10.29 20.68 3.37
N ASN A 35 9.97 19.52 3.95
CA ASN A 35 10.45 19.13 5.26
C ASN A 35 11.65 18.18 5.13
N PRO A 36 12.88 18.59 5.51
CA PRO A 36 14.07 17.78 5.34
C PRO A 36 14.11 16.53 6.24
N TYR A 37 13.19 16.40 7.17
CA TYR A 37 13.10 15.27 8.10
C TYR A 37 12.05 14.23 7.69
N ALA A 38 11.29 14.47 6.63
CA ALA A 38 10.36 13.51 6.09
C ALA A 38 11.07 12.57 5.11
N ALA A 39 11.04 11.27 5.40
CA ALA A 39 11.69 10.27 4.53
C ALA A 39 10.79 9.82 3.37
N GLY A 40 9.50 10.15 3.40
CA GLY A 40 8.52 9.82 2.38
C GLY A 40 7.10 9.97 2.91
N LEU A 41 6.12 9.54 2.14
CA LEU A 41 4.69 9.56 2.51
C LEU A 41 4.05 8.21 2.22
N CYS A 42 3.36 7.64 3.21
CA CYS A 42 2.49 6.49 3.01
C CYS A 42 1.04 6.98 2.81
N ILE A 43 0.43 6.59 1.69
CA ILE A 43 -0.96 6.90 1.34
C ILE A 43 -1.79 5.63 1.50
N ASP A 44 -2.80 5.67 2.38
CA ASP A 44 -3.74 4.58 2.59
C ASP A 44 -5.02 4.85 1.79
N GLY A 45 -5.36 3.96 0.86
CA GLY A 45 -6.59 4.05 0.09
C GLY A 45 -7.84 3.70 0.92
N GLU A 46 -9.03 3.92 0.35
CA GLU A 46 -10.33 3.65 0.99
C GLU A 46 -10.48 2.20 1.46
N ASP A 47 -9.88 1.25 0.73
CA ASP A 47 -9.86 -0.17 1.10
C ASP A 47 -8.91 -0.49 2.28
N GLY A 48 -8.17 0.49 2.77
CA GLY A 48 -7.31 0.39 3.93
C GLY A 48 -8.11 0.36 5.22
N GLY A 49 -7.57 -0.29 6.21
CA GLY A 49 -8.17 -0.36 7.53
C GLY A 49 -7.92 -1.70 8.19
N THR A 50 -8.09 -1.71 9.50
CA THR A 50 -7.98 -2.92 10.33
C THR A 50 -9.36 -3.45 10.64
N GLY A 51 -9.46 -4.67 11.21
CA GLY A 51 -10.72 -5.20 11.73
C GLY A 51 -11.34 -4.38 12.88
N ALA A 52 -10.69 -3.29 13.30
CA ALA A 52 -11.21 -2.32 14.26
C ALA A 52 -11.93 -1.13 13.59
N ALA A 53 -11.73 -0.93 12.29
CA ALA A 53 -12.42 0.13 11.56
C ALA A 53 -13.87 -0.27 11.24
N TYR A 54 -14.76 0.74 11.20
CA TYR A 54 -16.14 0.51 10.76
C TYR A 54 -16.16 0.15 9.27
N ASN A 55 -16.96 -0.85 8.89
CA ASN A 55 -17.05 -1.30 7.49
C ASN A 55 -17.43 -0.16 6.55
N VAL A 56 -18.37 0.71 6.94
CA VAL A 56 -18.79 1.86 6.14
C VAL A 56 -17.62 2.84 5.88
N SER A 57 -16.69 2.96 6.84
CA SER A 57 -15.50 3.80 6.66
C SER A 57 -14.51 3.19 5.69
N MET A 58 -14.39 1.87 5.66
CA MET A 58 -13.51 1.16 4.74
C MET A 58 -14.05 1.09 3.31
N ASP A 59 -15.38 1.04 3.17
CA ASP A 59 -16.02 0.84 1.87
C ASP A 59 -16.42 2.15 1.18
N LYS A 60 -16.58 3.23 1.94
CA LYS A 60 -17.19 4.48 1.43
C LYS A 60 -16.45 5.76 1.80
N MET A 61 -15.46 5.70 2.69
CA MET A 61 -14.76 6.89 3.18
C MET A 61 -13.31 6.90 2.66
N GLY A 62 -12.97 7.91 1.89
CA GLY A 62 -11.63 8.05 1.33
C GLY A 62 -11.63 8.11 -0.19
N HIS A 63 -10.48 7.91 -0.77
CA HIS A 63 -10.29 7.85 -2.23
C HIS A 63 -9.61 6.53 -2.60
N PRO A 64 -9.91 5.97 -3.78
CA PRO A 64 -9.19 4.83 -4.31
C PRO A 64 -7.69 5.10 -4.34
N ILE A 65 -6.90 4.13 -3.89
CA ILE A 65 -5.43 4.30 -3.77
C ILE A 65 -4.79 4.69 -5.10
N ALA A 66 -5.21 4.09 -6.21
CA ALA A 66 -4.64 4.36 -7.53
C ALA A 66 -4.77 5.84 -7.94
N SER A 67 -5.97 6.42 -7.75
CA SER A 67 -6.22 7.82 -8.09
C SER A 67 -5.41 8.77 -7.20
N ASN A 68 -5.45 8.55 -5.89
CA ASN A 68 -4.78 9.45 -4.95
C ASN A 68 -3.26 9.40 -5.06
N LEU A 69 -2.71 8.20 -5.21
CA LEU A 69 -1.28 7.98 -5.44
C LEU A 69 -0.81 8.71 -6.71
N ARG A 70 -1.51 8.49 -7.84
CA ARG A 70 -1.12 9.10 -9.11
C ARG A 70 -1.17 10.61 -9.07
N GLU A 71 -2.22 11.18 -8.50
CA GLU A 71 -2.31 12.63 -8.32
C GLU A 71 -1.18 13.20 -7.47
N CYS A 72 -0.82 12.52 -6.37
CA CYS A 72 0.33 12.90 -5.54
C CYS A 72 1.65 12.78 -6.30
N TYR A 73 1.84 11.70 -7.05
CA TYR A 73 3.04 11.52 -7.86
C TYR A 73 3.20 12.61 -8.92
N LEU A 74 2.14 12.91 -9.68
CA LEU A 74 2.16 13.99 -10.69
C LEU A 74 2.44 15.36 -10.07
N ASP A 75 1.99 15.59 -8.84
CA ASP A 75 2.28 16.82 -8.12
C ASP A 75 3.78 16.90 -7.72
N LEU A 76 4.38 15.79 -7.30
CA LEU A 76 5.84 15.71 -7.08
C LEU A 76 6.65 15.90 -8.37
N VAL A 77 6.19 15.34 -9.50
CA VAL A 77 6.83 15.54 -10.81
C VAL A 77 6.84 17.02 -11.19
N LYS A 78 5.70 17.73 -11.01
CA LYS A 78 5.63 19.18 -11.25
C LYS A 78 6.59 20.00 -10.38
N GLN A 79 6.92 19.48 -9.19
CA GLN A 79 7.87 20.12 -8.26
C GLN A 79 9.31 19.66 -8.47
N GLY A 80 9.59 18.69 -9.36
CA GLY A 80 10.90 18.06 -9.54
C GLY A 80 11.34 17.20 -8.36
N LYS A 81 10.40 16.73 -7.51
CA LYS A 81 10.69 16.04 -6.23
C LYS A 81 10.31 14.57 -6.22
N GLN A 82 9.94 14.00 -7.35
CA GLN A 82 9.52 12.60 -7.45
C GLN A 82 10.60 11.58 -7.05
N ASN A 83 11.88 11.99 -7.12
CA ASN A 83 13.01 11.15 -6.71
C ASN A 83 13.51 11.44 -5.28
N GLU A 84 13.01 12.52 -4.64
CA GLU A 84 13.44 12.93 -3.31
C GLU A 84 12.45 12.45 -2.22
N LEU A 85 11.16 12.39 -2.53
CA LEU A 85 10.12 12.02 -1.58
C LEU A 85 9.37 10.76 -2.05
N PRO A 86 9.81 9.56 -1.66
CA PRO A 86 9.18 8.31 -2.06
C PRO A 86 7.74 8.20 -1.53
N LEU A 87 6.84 7.68 -2.38
CA LEU A 87 5.46 7.39 -2.04
C LEU A 87 5.28 5.89 -1.77
N ILE A 88 4.65 5.56 -0.65
CA ILE A 88 4.28 4.19 -0.30
C ILE A 88 2.77 4.05 -0.46
N ALA A 89 2.33 3.13 -1.30
CA ALA A 89 0.91 2.84 -1.46
C ALA A 89 0.45 1.77 -0.46
N ALA A 90 -0.68 2.01 0.20
CA ALA A 90 -1.33 1.07 1.12
C ALA A 90 -2.84 1.04 0.86
N GLY A 91 -3.52 0.05 1.41
CA GLY A 91 -4.98 -0.10 1.33
C GLY A 91 -5.43 -1.13 0.30
N GLY A 92 -5.95 -2.26 0.76
CA GLY A 92 -6.58 -3.29 -0.08
C GLY A 92 -5.68 -4.04 -1.06
N ILE A 93 -4.35 -3.83 -1.01
CA ILE A 93 -3.41 -4.42 -1.97
C ILE A 93 -3.40 -5.94 -1.81
N GLY A 94 -3.58 -6.65 -2.93
CA GLY A 94 -3.72 -8.11 -2.96
C GLY A 94 -5.16 -8.61 -2.77
N LYS A 95 -6.13 -7.75 -2.44
CA LYS A 95 -7.54 -8.12 -2.51
C LYS A 95 -7.86 -8.71 -3.88
N LYS A 96 -8.74 -9.69 -3.93
CA LYS A 96 -9.12 -10.42 -5.15
C LYS A 96 -8.00 -11.27 -5.76
N GLY A 97 -6.95 -11.60 -5.00
CA GLY A 97 -6.01 -12.65 -5.34
C GLY A 97 -4.92 -12.29 -6.36
N ASN A 98 -4.76 -11.03 -6.76
CA ASN A 98 -3.74 -10.64 -7.72
C ASN A 98 -2.76 -9.61 -7.12
N LEU A 99 -1.89 -10.08 -6.22
CA LEU A 99 -0.92 -9.23 -5.54
C LEU A 99 0.06 -8.57 -6.52
N ALA A 100 0.63 -9.35 -7.44
CA ALA A 100 1.67 -8.86 -8.35
C ALA A 100 1.11 -7.80 -9.33
N ALA A 101 -0.06 -8.04 -9.94
CA ALA A 101 -0.65 -7.08 -10.85
C ALA A 101 -1.05 -5.78 -10.14
N ASN A 102 -1.64 -5.88 -8.95
CA ASN A 102 -1.98 -4.69 -8.17
C ASN A 102 -0.73 -3.90 -7.76
N ALA A 103 0.34 -4.59 -7.33
CA ALA A 103 1.61 -3.95 -7.00
C ALA A 103 2.25 -3.31 -8.23
N ALA A 104 2.28 -4.01 -9.38
CA ALA A 104 2.80 -3.48 -10.64
C ALA A 104 2.06 -2.19 -11.05
N ALA A 105 0.73 -2.21 -11.06
CA ALA A 105 -0.07 -1.03 -11.41
C ALA A 105 0.24 0.16 -10.48
N LEU A 106 0.33 -0.05 -9.17
CA LEU A 106 0.65 1.02 -8.22
C LEU A 106 2.07 1.55 -8.40
N ILE A 107 3.05 0.69 -8.68
CA ILE A 107 4.43 1.11 -8.99
C ILE A 107 4.44 1.98 -10.26
N MET A 108 3.76 1.56 -11.31
CA MET A 108 3.64 2.32 -12.57
C MET A 108 2.87 3.63 -12.38
N LEU A 109 1.99 3.73 -11.41
CA LEU A 109 1.30 4.97 -11.03
C LEU A 109 2.16 5.89 -10.15
N GLY A 110 3.32 5.44 -9.66
CA GLY A 110 4.28 6.27 -8.94
C GLY A 110 4.60 5.82 -7.51
N ALA A 111 4.19 4.62 -7.08
CA ALA A 111 4.61 4.09 -5.79
C ALA A 111 6.07 3.61 -5.86
N SER A 112 6.87 4.04 -4.89
CA SER A 112 8.22 3.51 -4.66
C SER A 112 8.19 2.18 -3.90
N ALA A 113 7.11 1.93 -3.16
CA ALA A 113 6.85 0.68 -2.44
C ALA A 113 5.35 0.48 -2.23
N VAL A 114 4.96 -0.77 -1.97
CA VAL A 114 3.59 -1.13 -1.62
C VAL A 114 3.56 -1.78 -0.23
N ALA A 115 2.61 -1.37 0.62
CA ALA A 115 2.41 -1.92 1.94
C ALA A 115 1.24 -2.92 1.93
N ILE A 116 1.55 -4.17 2.24
CA ILE A 116 0.62 -5.28 2.17
C ILE A 116 0.31 -5.75 3.60
N GLY A 117 -0.95 -5.70 4.00
CA GLY A 117 -1.36 -6.10 5.34
C GLY A 117 -2.27 -7.32 5.33
N LYS A 118 -3.55 -7.10 5.12
CA LYS A 118 -4.61 -8.12 5.24
C LYS A 118 -4.38 -9.34 4.33
N TYR A 119 -3.91 -9.12 3.12
CA TYR A 119 -3.60 -10.21 2.19
C TYR A 119 -2.61 -11.21 2.79
N ILE A 120 -1.53 -10.72 3.40
CA ILE A 120 -0.55 -11.60 4.06
C ILE A 120 -1.17 -12.31 5.27
N MET A 121 -1.97 -11.63 6.07
CA MET A 121 -2.66 -12.28 7.20
C MET A 121 -3.62 -13.38 6.72
N GLN A 122 -4.28 -13.22 5.58
CA GLN A 122 -5.19 -14.20 5.01
C GLN A 122 -4.45 -15.38 4.39
N THR A 123 -3.41 -15.13 3.60
CA THR A 123 -2.71 -16.18 2.83
C THR A 123 -1.70 -16.96 3.67
N ALA A 124 -0.99 -16.30 4.58
CA ALA A 124 0.07 -16.93 5.37
C ALA A 124 -0.41 -17.37 6.76
N ALA A 125 -1.27 -16.63 7.42
CA ALA A 125 -1.70 -16.88 8.80
C ALA A 125 -3.16 -17.33 8.92
N ASP A 126 -3.80 -17.73 7.84
CA ASP A 126 -5.18 -18.22 7.78
C ASP A 126 -6.19 -17.30 8.49
N CYS A 127 -6.04 -15.98 8.36
CA CYS A 127 -6.97 -15.01 8.92
C CYS A 127 -8.36 -15.17 8.28
N PHE A 128 -9.42 -15.22 9.09
CA PHE A 128 -10.80 -15.34 8.63
C PHE A 128 -11.41 -14.05 8.06
N GLY A 129 -10.70 -12.94 8.09
CA GLY A 129 -11.15 -11.72 7.43
C GLY A 129 -11.34 -11.98 5.94
N ASP A 130 -12.58 -12.15 5.52
CA ASP A 130 -12.93 -12.33 4.11
C ASP A 130 -12.81 -11.01 3.31
N GLU A 131 -13.11 -11.08 2.03
CA GLU A 131 -13.14 -9.92 1.14
C GLU A 131 -14.09 -8.80 1.60
N TYR A 132 -15.07 -9.15 2.44
CA TYR A 132 -16.06 -8.23 3.03
C TYR A 132 -15.70 -7.77 4.44
N ASN A 133 -14.52 -8.10 4.95
CA ASN A 133 -14.08 -7.72 6.31
C ASN A 133 -15.00 -8.15 7.44
N ARG A 134 -15.64 -9.30 7.34
CA ARG A 134 -16.66 -9.74 8.32
C ARG A 134 -16.09 -10.09 9.68
N CYS A 135 -14.78 -10.36 9.79
CA CYS A 135 -14.13 -10.62 11.07
C CYS A 135 -13.65 -9.31 11.71
N ASN A 136 -14.32 -8.87 12.79
CA ASN A 136 -14.02 -7.63 13.52
C ASN A 136 -13.40 -7.91 14.91
N LEU A 137 -12.67 -8.99 15.07
CA LEU A 137 -12.12 -9.40 16.37
C LEU A 137 -10.72 -8.87 16.66
N CYS A 138 -10.07 -8.15 15.72
CA CYS A 138 -8.68 -7.73 15.86
C CYS A 138 -8.40 -6.84 17.08
N ASN A 139 -9.36 -5.99 17.46
CA ASN A 139 -9.24 -5.06 18.59
C ASN A 139 -9.79 -5.63 19.91
N THR A 140 -10.38 -6.82 19.89
CA THR A 140 -11.02 -7.40 21.08
C THR A 140 -10.06 -8.27 21.90
N GLY A 141 -8.88 -8.59 21.36
CA GLY A 141 -7.97 -9.57 21.94
C GLY A 141 -8.42 -11.04 21.83
N LYS A 142 -9.55 -11.29 21.14
CA LYS A 142 -10.17 -12.63 21.00
C LYS A 142 -9.92 -13.27 19.63
N CYS A 143 -8.80 -12.94 18.98
CA CYS A 143 -8.49 -13.47 17.66
C CYS A 143 -8.41 -15.00 17.68
N PRO A 144 -9.27 -15.74 16.95
CA PRO A 144 -9.31 -17.20 16.99
C PRO A 144 -8.09 -17.84 16.32
N ARG A 145 -7.35 -17.08 15.49
CA ARG A 145 -6.10 -17.52 14.85
C ARG A 145 -4.83 -17.16 15.62
N GLY A 146 -4.95 -16.46 16.75
CA GLY A 146 -3.80 -16.09 17.56
C GLY A 146 -2.99 -14.90 17.05
N ILE A 147 -3.43 -14.20 16.00
CA ILE A 147 -2.67 -13.11 15.37
C ILE A 147 -2.70 -11.84 16.21
N THR A 148 -3.90 -11.42 16.63
CA THR A 148 -4.13 -10.14 17.34
C THR A 148 -4.64 -10.39 18.75
N THR A 149 -3.89 -11.13 19.56
CA THR A 149 -4.26 -11.49 20.94
C THR A 149 -3.03 -11.65 21.80
N GLN A 150 -3.17 -11.37 23.11
CA GLN A 150 -2.16 -11.68 24.13
C GLN A 150 -2.58 -12.86 25.01
N ASP A 151 -3.76 -13.48 24.77
CA ASP A 151 -4.21 -14.66 25.48
C ASP A 151 -3.34 -15.87 25.11
N PRO A 152 -2.63 -16.51 26.08
CA PRO A 152 -1.78 -17.67 25.82
C PRO A 152 -2.52 -18.85 25.18
N LYS A 153 -3.81 -19.02 25.47
CA LYS A 153 -4.63 -20.08 24.88
C LYS A 153 -4.94 -19.84 23.40
N LEU A 154 -4.87 -18.58 22.97
CA LEU A 154 -5.16 -18.18 21.60
C LEU A 154 -3.88 -17.98 20.78
N TYR A 155 -2.87 -17.24 21.29
CA TYR A 155 -1.67 -16.97 20.49
C TYR A 155 -0.85 -18.23 20.18
N ARG A 156 -0.90 -19.26 21.06
CA ARG A 156 -0.24 -20.58 20.81
C ARG A 156 -0.83 -21.34 19.62
N ARG A 157 -1.96 -20.90 19.07
CA ARG A 157 -2.52 -21.48 17.83
C ARG A 157 -1.80 -21.01 16.59
N LEU A 158 -1.06 -19.91 16.69
CA LEU A 158 -0.27 -19.38 15.59
C LEU A 158 1.09 -20.08 15.56
N ASP A 159 1.31 -20.87 14.53
CA ASP A 159 2.62 -21.46 14.22
C ASP A 159 3.43 -20.41 13.46
N SER A 160 4.31 -19.71 14.19
CA SER A 160 5.10 -18.60 13.63
C SER A 160 6.05 -19.04 12.53
N ASP A 161 6.64 -20.24 12.66
CA ASP A 161 7.62 -20.73 11.70
C ASP A 161 6.93 -21.09 10.37
N LYS A 162 5.80 -21.78 10.45
CA LYS A 162 4.97 -22.07 9.28
C LYS A 162 4.43 -20.83 8.60
N VAL A 163 4.04 -19.82 9.39
CA VAL A 163 3.59 -18.53 8.83
C VAL A 163 4.76 -17.83 8.14
N ALA A 164 5.95 -17.83 8.72
CA ALA A 164 7.14 -17.22 8.12
C ALA A 164 7.50 -17.89 6.78
N GLU A 165 7.48 -19.21 6.70
CA GLU A 165 7.70 -19.95 5.44
C GLU A 165 6.69 -19.54 4.37
N ARG A 166 5.40 -19.50 4.71
CA ARG A 166 4.34 -19.09 3.77
C ARG A 166 4.47 -17.63 3.31
N VAL A 167 4.89 -16.72 4.21
CA VAL A 167 5.18 -15.33 3.83
C VAL A 167 6.28 -15.27 2.78
N VAL A 168 7.37 -16.03 2.97
CA VAL A 168 8.46 -16.13 2.00
C VAL A 168 7.97 -16.64 0.65
N GLU A 169 7.13 -17.68 0.63
CA GLU A 169 6.56 -18.23 -0.60
C GLU A 169 5.69 -17.20 -1.34
N VAL A 170 4.84 -16.47 -0.62
CA VAL A 170 4.00 -15.40 -1.19
C VAL A 170 4.86 -14.33 -1.86
N PHE A 171 5.92 -13.86 -1.21
CA PHE A 171 6.78 -12.83 -1.79
C PHE A 171 7.62 -13.35 -2.95
N LYS A 172 8.13 -14.59 -2.89
CA LYS A 172 8.84 -15.22 -4.02
C LYS A 172 7.94 -15.35 -5.25
N SER A 173 6.69 -15.80 -5.04
CA SER A 173 5.71 -15.91 -6.13
C SER A 173 5.40 -14.54 -6.73
N ALA A 174 5.17 -13.53 -5.89
CA ALA A 174 4.90 -12.19 -6.36
C ALA A 174 6.09 -11.57 -7.12
N ASP A 175 7.34 -11.81 -6.69
CA ASP A 175 8.54 -11.35 -7.42
C ASP A 175 8.62 -11.96 -8.82
N VAL A 176 8.40 -13.27 -8.93
CA VAL A 176 8.39 -13.97 -10.24
C VAL A 176 7.31 -13.40 -11.16
N GLU A 177 6.11 -13.15 -10.63
CA GLU A 177 5.02 -12.57 -11.42
C GLU A 177 5.30 -11.11 -11.82
N LEU A 178 5.85 -10.29 -10.92
CA LEU A 178 6.24 -8.91 -11.22
C LEU A 178 7.27 -8.85 -12.36
N ARG A 179 8.27 -9.72 -12.33
CA ARG A 179 9.26 -9.82 -13.43
C ARG A 179 8.60 -10.18 -14.76
N LYS A 180 7.63 -11.09 -14.76
CA LYS A 180 6.86 -11.46 -15.97
C LYS A 180 6.02 -10.29 -16.50
N ILE A 181 5.50 -9.43 -15.61
CA ILE A 181 4.73 -8.24 -15.99
C ILE A 181 5.65 -7.18 -16.60
N PHE A 182 6.84 -6.94 -16.02
CA PHE A 182 7.73 -5.88 -16.45
C PHE A 182 8.65 -6.27 -17.62
N ALA A 183 8.94 -7.56 -17.82
CA ALA A 183 9.82 -8.04 -18.87
C ALA A 183 9.37 -7.64 -20.29
N PRO A 184 8.07 -7.77 -20.69
CA PRO A 184 7.60 -7.32 -22.00
C PRO A 184 7.74 -5.82 -22.24
N MET A 185 7.85 -5.02 -21.16
CA MET A 185 8.09 -3.57 -21.23
C MET A 185 9.59 -3.22 -21.38
N GLY A 186 10.47 -4.22 -21.55
CA GLY A 186 11.93 -4.03 -21.57
C GLY A 186 12.51 -3.66 -20.19
N ARG A 187 11.80 -3.94 -19.10
CA ARG A 187 12.15 -3.54 -17.72
C ARG A 187 12.51 -4.74 -16.84
N SER A 188 13.40 -5.59 -17.31
CA SER A 188 13.81 -6.80 -16.56
C SER A 188 14.65 -6.49 -15.31
N THR A 189 15.34 -5.34 -15.29
CA THR A 189 16.28 -4.94 -14.21
C THR A 189 15.90 -3.64 -13.52
N GLU A 190 15.03 -2.83 -14.10
CA GLU A 190 14.61 -1.54 -13.56
C GLU A 190 13.14 -1.57 -13.14
N ILE A 191 12.83 -0.98 -12.00
CA ILE A 191 11.45 -0.82 -11.52
C ILE A 191 10.83 0.41 -12.20
N PRO A 192 9.72 0.26 -12.96
CA PRO A 192 9.13 1.34 -13.77
C PRO A 192 8.28 2.31 -12.92
N ILE A 193 8.88 2.97 -11.92
CA ILE A 193 8.16 3.89 -11.04
C ILE A 193 7.63 5.09 -11.86
N GLY A 194 6.31 5.27 -11.82
CA GLY A 194 5.64 6.38 -12.51
C GLY A 194 5.52 6.24 -14.02
N MET A 195 6.04 5.17 -14.61
CA MET A 195 5.94 4.88 -16.04
C MET A 195 4.60 4.24 -16.38
N SER A 196 3.61 5.06 -16.62
CA SER A 196 2.21 4.62 -16.79
C SER A 196 1.81 4.29 -18.23
N ASP A 197 2.75 4.29 -19.17
CA ASP A 197 2.55 3.95 -20.58
C ASP A 197 2.07 2.52 -20.83
N GLY A 198 2.33 1.60 -19.89
CA GLY A 198 1.80 0.24 -19.91
C GLY A 198 0.42 0.08 -19.24
N LEU A 199 -0.18 1.16 -18.74
CA LEU A 199 -1.50 1.14 -18.11
C LEU A 199 -2.55 1.77 -19.00
N SER A 200 -3.74 1.17 -19.03
CA SER A 200 -4.91 1.74 -19.68
C SER A 200 -6.15 1.58 -18.81
N ILE A 201 -7.14 2.43 -19.03
CA ILE A 201 -8.44 2.38 -18.37
C ILE A 201 -9.54 2.71 -19.38
N ASP A 202 -10.69 2.11 -19.22
CA ASP A 202 -11.87 2.26 -20.07
C ASP A 202 -12.75 3.49 -19.73
N ASP A 203 -12.33 4.31 -18.79
CA ASP A 203 -12.95 5.60 -18.46
C ASP A 203 -12.05 6.75 -18.95
N LYS A 204 -12.51 7.45 -19.99
CA LYS A 204 -11.76 8.53 -20.63
C LYS A 204 -11.46 9.69 -19.66
N ALA A 205 -12.41 10.08 -18.83
CA ALA A 205 -12.22 11.19 -17.88
C ALA A 205 -11.21 10.82 -16.79
N ILE A 206 -11.22 9.57 -16.34
CA ILE A 206 -10.23 9.07 -15.38
C ILE A 206 -8.86 8.95 -16.06
N ALA A 207 -8.79 8.44 -17.29
CA ALA A 207 -7.55 8.32 -18.06
C ALA A 207 -6.86 9.68 -18.20
N GLU A 208 -7.59 10.70 -18.64
CA GLU A 208 -7.09 12.07 -18.78
C GLU A 208 -6.61 12.65 -17.44
N ARG A 209 -7.39 12.46 -16.36
CA ARG A 209 -7.03 12.97 -15.03
C ARG A 209 -5.76 12.32 -14.48
N LEU A 210 -5.57 11.03 -14.73
CA LEU A 210 -4.43 10.26 -14.22
C LEU A 210 -3.23 10.29 -15.18
N GLY A 211 -3.37 10.84 -16.39
CA GLY A 211 -2.32 10.84 -17.40
C GLY A 211 -1.89 9.44 -17.80
N ILE A 212 -2.87 8.55 -18.03
CA ILE A 212 -2.67 7.17 -18.51
C ILE A 212 -3.46 6.95 -19.80
N SER A 213 -3.20 5.86 -20.50
CA SER A 213 -3.87 5.56 -21.76
C SER A 213 -5.36 5.27 -21.57
N TYR A 214 -6.18 5.74 -22.52
CA TYR A 214 -7.57 5.31 -22.64
C TYR A 214 -7.63 4.02 -23.45
N ALA A 215 -8.28 3.00 -22.91
CA ALA A 215 -8.52 1.76 -23.63
C ALA A 215 -9.77 1.93 -24.51
N CYS A 216 -9.59 1.97 -25.83
CA CYS A 216 -10.68 2.01 -26.80
C CYS A 216 -11.32 0.64 -26.97
#